data_1e442ce76e42e902afcfdafec4e7c3c4
#
_entry.id   1e442ce76e42e902afcfdafec4e7c3c4
#
_cell.length_a   1.000
_cell.length_b   1.000
_cell.length_c   1.000
_cell.angle_alpha   90.00
_cell.angle_beta   90.00
_cell.angle_gamma   90.00
#
_symmetry.space_group_name_H-M   'P 1'
#
loop_
_entity.id
_entity.type
_entity.pdbx_description
1 polymer ?
#
loop_
_entity_poly.entity_id
_entity_poly.type
_entity_poly.pdbx_seq_one_letter_code
_entity_poly.pdbx_strand_id
1 'polypeptide(L)'
;MASIKVKYRPSTASGREGSIYYQVIHGRIVRQVKTDYRIFDTEWDKRTSLVKILPEIGENRKRYLREVVEHIDWDTRRLKAIVAQCDRQGGIYSADSIIEKFNRQTGEQSLFSFMQGIIGQLKQLGKVRTSETYTAALASFMKFREGQDILLCEMDGSTMMLYEAWLKGNGICPNTVSFYMRILRAVYNRAVEKELTEQKHPFKHVYTGIGKTVKRAIPLKAIKHIKELDLTLKSHLDYARDMFLFSFYTRGMSFIDMAYLKKSDLKNGIITYRRKKTGQQLTVKWEKCMEDIIAKYGENTATRYLLPIITNPCSDERTQYRNAICRINVALKEVAGLAGLNIPLTMHVARHCWASVAKSKNIPLSVISEGMGHDSEETTRIYLASLDTSVVDKANSLILKDF
;
A
#
# COMPACT_ATOMS: atom_id res chain seq x y z
N MET A 1 -34.23 9.94 -17.54
CA MET A 1 -32.90 9.54 -17.04
C MET A 1 -31.85 10.00 -18.05
N ALA A 2 -30.82 10.68 -17.60
CA ALA A 2 -29.72 11.09 -18.47
C ALA A 2 -28.79 9.92 -18.77
N SER A 3 -28.19 9.87 -19.96
CA SER A 3 -27.18 8.89 -20.34
C SER A 3 -25.82 9.54 -20.57
N ILE A 4 -24.76 8.83 -20.21
CA ILE A 4 -23.39 9.29 -20.34
C ILE A 4 -22.62 8.34 -21.24
N LYS A 5 -21.90 8.89 -22.24
CA LYS A 5 -21.10 8.13 -23.18
C LYS A 5 -19.70 8.74 -23.23
N VAL A 6 -18.67 7.89 -23.22
CA VAL A 6 -17.29 8.27 -23.51
C VAL A 6 -17.11 8.25 -25.01
N LYS A 7 -16.50 9.28 -25.57
CA LYS A 7 -16.28 9.44 -27.01
C LYS A 7 -14.85 9.92 -27.27
N TYR A 8 -14.35 9.54 -28.43
CA TYR A 8 -13.06 9.96 -28.94
C TYR A 8 -13.26 10.81 -30.20
N ARG A 9 -12.52 11.90 -30.30
CA ARG A 9 -12.44 12.74 -31.48
C ARG A 9 -11.02 12.67 -32.02
N PRO A 10 -10.79 12.06 -33.19
CA PRO A 10 -9.46 12.02 -33.80
C PRO A 10 -8.97 13.43 -34.11
N SER A 11 -7.63 13.57 -34.18
CA SER A 11 -6.99 14.78 -34.66
C SER A 11 -7.23 14.93 -36.17
N THR A 12 -7.38 16.16 -36.63
CA THR A 12 -7.46 16.46 -38.10
C THR A 12 -6.09 16.33 -38.79
N ALA A 13 -4.99 16.40 -38.01
CA ALA A 13 -3.64 16.19 -38.52
C ALA A 13 -3.23 14.74 -38.34
N SER A 14 -2.76 14.10 -39.38
CA SER A 14 -2.27 12.72 -39.35
C SER A 14 -1.12 12.56 -38.36
N GLY A 15 -1.12 11.47 -37.57
CA GLY A 15 -0.07 11.15 -36.61
C GLY A 15 -0.12 11.96 -35.32
N ARG A 16 -1.12 12.81 -35.10
CA ARG A 16 -1.32 13.52 -33.81
C ARG A 16 -2.40 12.89 -32.97
N GLU A 17 -2.26 13.06 -31.67
CA GLU A 17 -3.25 12.59 -30.68
C GLU A 17 -4.59 13.32 -30.85
N GLY A 18 -5.67 12.58 -30.78
CA GLY A 18 -7.02 13.08 -30.64
C GLY A 18 -7.40 13.31 -29.18
N SER A 19 -8.64 13.68 -28.91
CA SER A 19 -9.15 14.00 -27.57
C SER A 19 -10.30 13.11 -27.17
N ILE A 20 -10.33 12.71 -25.91
CA ILE A 20 -11.48 12.07 -25.28
C ILE A 20 -12.42 13.15 -24.75
N TYR A 21 -13.71 12.91 -24.82
CA TYR A 21 -14.74 13.77 -24.26
C TYR A 21 -15.95 12.94 -23.78
N TYR A 22 -16.71 13.49 -22.86
CA TYR A 22 -17.94 12.86 -22.40
C TYR A 22 -19.14 13.49 -23.10
N GLN A 23 -20.10 12.65 -23.48
CA GLN A 23 -21.40 13.06 -23.97
C GLN A 23 -22.44 12.82 -22.85
N VAL A 24 -23.11 13.89 -22.45
CA VAL A 24 -24.28 13.86 -21.54
C VAL A 24 -25.52 14.09 -22.38
N ILE A 25 -26.44 13.13 -22.36
CA ILE A 25 -27.68 13.16 -23.16
C ILE A 25 -28.86 13.14 -22.21
N HIS A 26 -29.72 14.18 -22.25
CA HIS A 26 -30.92 14.26 -21.45
C HIS A 26 -32.01 15.01 -22.24
N GLY A 27 -33.24 14.48 -22.26
CA GLY A 27 -34.37 15.11 -22.96
C GLY A 27 -34.10 15.39 -24.43
N ARG A 28 -33.40 14.50 -25.17
CA ARG A 28 -32.95 14.65 -26.57
C ARG A 28 -31.84 15.74 -26.75
N ILE A 29 -31.47 16.45 -25.69
CA ILE A 29 -30.37 17.43 -25.75
C ILE A 29 -29.05 16.71 -25.46
N VAL A 30 -28.07 16.94 -26.35
CA VAL A 30 -26.72 16.41 -26.24
C VAL A 30 -25.76 17.53 -25.85
N ARG A 31 -24.97 17.31 -24.80
CA ARG A 31 -23.91 18.22 -24.40
C ARG A 31 -22.59 17.48 -24.29
N GLN A 32 -21.49 18.19 -24.46
CA GLN A 32 -20.14 17.62 -24.44
C GLN A 32 -19.32 18.25 -23.29
N VAL A 33 -18.64 17.39 -22.56
CA VAL A 33 -17.63 17.79 -21.58
C VAL A 33 -16.27 17.46 -22.20
N LYS A 34 -15.45 18.46 -22.43
CA LYS A 34 -14.09 18.30 -22.93
C LYS A 34 -13.18 17.80 -21.83
N THR A 35 -12.20 16.99 -22.18
CA THR A 35 -11.14 16.54 -21.27
C THR A 35 -9.78 16.88 -21.85
N ASP A 36 -8.75 16.83 -21.00
CA ASP A 36 -7.36 17.01 -21.43
C ASP A 36 -6.68 15.67 -21.82
N TYR A 37 -7.45 14.56 -21.84
CA TYR A 37 -6.93 13.24 -22.16
C TYR A 37 -6.69 13.12 -23.68
N ARG A 38 -5.44 12.82 -24.04
CA ARG A 38 -4.98 12.72 -25.41
C ARG A 38 -4.51 11.30 -25.72
N ILE A 39 -5.04 10.71 -26.79
CA ILE A 39 -4.65 9.37 -27.25
C ILE A 39 -4.59 9.31 -28.76
N PHE A 40 -3.86 8.33 -29.30
CA PHE A 40 -3.84 8.06 -30.73
C PHE A 40 -5.07 7.26 -31.18
N ASP A 41 -5.42 7.33 -32.47
CA ASP A 41 -6.57 6.58 -33.02
C ASP A 41 -6.41 5.06 -32.85
N THR A 42 -5.21 4.54 -32.89
CA THR A 42 -4.87 3.12 -32.66
C THR A 42 -5.12 2.67 -31.22
N GLU A 43 -5.09 3.60 -30.27
CA GLU A 43 -5.30 3.36 -28.82
C GLU A 43 -6.78 3.45 -28.42
N TRP A 44 -7.68 3.66 -29.39
CA TRP A 44 -9.13 3.73 -29.14
C TRP A 44 -9.87 2.58 -29.81
N ASP A 45 -10.73 1.89 -29.05
CA ASP A 45 -11.65 0.91 -29.60
C ASP A 45 -13.02 1.55 -29.90
N LYS A 46 -13.31 1.73 -31.18
CA LYS A 46 -14.58 2.33 -31.64
C LYS A 46 -15.81 1.47 -31.29
N ARG A 47 -15.63 0.15 -31.17
CA ARG A 47 -16.74 -0.79 -30.89
C ARG A 47 -17.10 -0.79 -29.42
N THR A 48 -16.11 -0.86 -28.55
CA THR A 48 -16.33 -0.92 -27.09
C THR A 48 -16.34 0.47 -26.45
N SER A 49 -15.89 1.51 -27.17
CA SER A 49 -15.64 2.86 -26.60
C SER A 49 -14.70 2.85 -25.40
N LEU A 50 -13.65 2.04 -25.48
CA LEU A 50 -12.61 1.91 -24.45
C LEU A 50 -11.23 2.22 -25.02
N VAL A 51 -10.33 2.64 -24.13
CA VAL A 51 -8.90 2.82 -24.45
C VAL A 51 -8.23 1.45 -24.52
N LYS A 52 -7.47 1.22 -25.60
CA LYS A 52 -6.65 0.02 -25.81
C LYS A 52 -5.21 0.28 -25.38
N ILE A 53 -4.66 -0.62 -24.60
CA ILE A 53 -3.24 -0.62 -24.25
C ILE A 53 -2.55 -1.69 -25.12
N LEU A 54 -1.88 -1.24 -26.17
CA LEU A 54 -1.22 -2.15 -27.10
C LEU A 54 0.05 -2.76 -26.47
N PRO A 55 0.35 -4.05 -26.71
CA PRO A 55 1.55 -4.70 -26.14
C PRO A 55 2.86 -4.08 -26.60
N GLU A 56 2.90 -3.55 -27.80
CA GLU A 56 4.11 -3.12 -28.51
C GLU A 56 4.58 -1.70 -28.17
N ILE A 57 3.79 -0.91 -27.40
CA ILE A 57 4.13 0.46 -27.03
C ILE A 57 5.06 0.51 -25.82
N GLY A 58 5.89 1.56 -25.74
CA GLY A 58 6.84 1.76 -24.64
C GLY A 58 6.16 1.89 -23.27
N GLU A 59 6.85 1.47 -22.20
CA GLU A 59 6.29 1.41 -20.84
C GLU A 59 5.79 2.78 -20.30
N ASN A 60 6.42 3.89 -20.72
CA ASN A 60 5.95 5.23 -20.34
C ASN A 60 4.56 5.52 -20.94
N ARG A 61 4.34 5.11 -22.19
CA ARG A 61 3.04 5.28 -22.85
C ARG A 61 1.98 4.36 -22.25
N LYS A 62 2.32 3.12 -21.93
CA LYS A 62 1.43 2.20 -21.23
C LYS A 62 1.00 2.75 -19.89
N ARG A 63 1.93 3.38 -19.15
CA ARG A 63 1.64 4.03 -17.87
C ARG A 63 0.64 5.17 -18.06
N TYR A 64 0.89 6.05 -19.00
CA TYR A 64 -0.01 7.15 -19.33
C TYR A 64 -1.41 6.64 -19.71
N LEU A 65 -1.52 5.63 -20.58
CA LEU A 65 -2.82 5.10 -20.96
C LEU A 65 -3.56 4.44 -19.79
N ARG A 66 -2.87 3.77 -18.86
CA ARG A 66 -3.49 3.27 -17.64
C ARG A 66 -4.04 4.41 -16.77
N GLU A 67 -3.29 5.50 -16.63
CA GLU A 67 -3.74 6.70 -15.92
C GLU A 67 -4.97 7.32 -16.60
N VAL A 68 -4.98 7.40 -17.94
CA VAL A 68 -6.14 7.89 -18.69
C VAL A 68 -7.37 6.98 -18.47
N VAL A 69 -7.22 5.65 -18.48
CA VAL A 69 -8.31 4.71 -18.22
C VAL A 69 -8.86 4.91 -16.79
N GLU A 70 -7.98 5.03 -15.79
CA GLU A 70 -8.38 5.30 -14.42
C GLU A 70 -9.19 6.61 -14.32
N HIS A 71 -8.70 7.69 -14.92
CA HIS A 71 -9.39 8.98 -14.92
C HIS A 71 -10.75 8.94 -15.62
N ILE A 72 -10.86 8.26 -16.78
CA ILE A 72 -12.14 8.09 -17.48
C ILE A 72 -13.16 7.34 -16.61
N ASP A 73 -12.73 6.28 -15.94
CA ASP A 73 -13.61 5.52 -15.05
C ASP A 73 -14.09 6.39 -13.88
N TRP A 74 -13.20 7.19 -13.28
CA TRP A 74 -13.53 8.13 -12.23
C TRP A 74 -14.53 9.19 -12.67
N ASP A 75 -14.27 9.89 -13.77
CA ASP A 75 -15.14 10.94 -14.29
C ASP A 75 -16.50 10.37 -14.68
N THR A 76 -16.51 9.17 -15.25
CA THR A 76 -17.78 8.50 -15.63
C THR A 76 -18.60 8.13 -14.39
N ARG A 77 -17.97 7.64 -13.32
CA ARG A 77 -18.65 7.37 -12.04
C ARG A 77 -19.24 8.64 -11.44
N ARG A 78 -18.48 9.75 -11.45
CA ARG A 78 -18.93 11.05 -10.95
C ARG A 78 -20.11 11.58 -11.73
N LEU A 79 -20.05 11.57 -13.05
CA LEU A 79 -21.17 11.98 -13.91
C LEU A 79 -22.42 11.13 -13.64
N LYS A 80 -22.26 9.80 -13.51
CA LYS A 80 -23.37 8.90 -13.16
C LYS A 80 -23.94 9.19 -11.77
N ALA A 81 -23.10 9.49 -10.78
CA ALA A 81 -23.54 9.85 -9.43
C ALA A 81 -24.33 11.17 -9.42
N ILE A 82 -23.89 12.18 -10.18
CA ILE A 82 -24.62 13.45 -10.35
C ILE A 82 -26.00 13.20 -10.98
N VAL A 83 -26.07 12.37 -12.04
CA VAL A 83 -27.35 11.98 -12.67
C VAL A 83 -28.26 11.28 -11.67
N ALA A 84 -27.76 10.28 -10.95
CA ALA A 84 -28.51 9.54 -9.94
C ALA A 84 -29.02 10.45 -8.80
N GLN A 85 -28.25 11.46 -8.42
CA GLN A 85 -28.66 12.47 -7.45
C GLN A 85 -29.79 13.34 -7.99
N CYS A 86 -29.67 13.81 -9.24
CA CYS A 86 -30.70 14.59 -9.88
C CYS A 86 -32.02 13.81 -10.03
N ASP A 87 -31.92 12.53 -10.41
CA ASP A 87 -33.11 11.64 -10.53
C ASP A 87 -33.79 11.42 -9.16
N ARG A 88 -33.00 11.22 -8.07
CA ARG A 88 -33.54 11.05 -6.71
C ARG A 88 -34.23 12.31 -6.15
N GLN A 89 -33.75 13.49 -6.51
CA GLN A 89 -34.32 14.77 -6.07
C GLN A 89 -35.65 15.09 -6.74
N GLY A 90 -36.05 14.35 -7.77
CA GLY A 90 -37.39 14.47 -8.43
C GLY A 90 -37.62 15.81 -9.13
N GLY A 91 -36.59 16.66 -9.25
CA GLY A 91 -36.68 17.96 -9.91
C GLY A 91 -36.49 17.88 -11.43
N ILE A 92 -36.95 18.90 -12.15
CA ILE A 92 -36.62 19.07 -13.57
C ILE A 92 -35.17 19.52 -13.66
N TYR A 93 -34.34 18.73 -14.32
CA TYR A 93 -32.91 19.06 -14.56
C TYR A 93 -32.58 18.96 -16.05
N SER A 94 -31.55 19.65 -16.49
CA SER A 94 -31.08 19.67 -17.87
C SER A 94 -29.70 19.02 -18.02
N ALA A 95 -29.27 18.71 -19.25
CA ALA A 95 -27.92 18.29 -19.54
C ALA A 95 -26.90 19.36 -19.13
N ASP A 96 -27.22 20.63 -19.25
CA ASP A 96 -26.36 21.76 -18.85
C ASP A 96 -26.17 21.80 -17.33
N SER A 97 -27.24 21.56 -16.54
CA SER A 97 -27.14 21.52 -15.07
C SER A 97 -26.27 20.37 -14.55
N ILE A 98 -26.25 19.23 -15.26
CA ILE A 98 -25.36 18.12 -14.95
C ILE A 98 -23.90 18.53 -15.19
N ILE A 99 -23.62 19.18 -16.34
CA ILE A 99 -22.28 19.64 -16.70
C ILE A 99 -21.80 20.73 -15.74
N GLU A 100 -22.66 21.66 -15.37
CA GLU A 100 -22.32 22.71 -14.40
C GLU A 100 -21.92 22.12 -13.05
N LYS A 101 -22.72 21.18 -12.52
CA LYS A 101 -22.39 20.44 -11.30
C LYS A 101 -21.07 19.66 -11.44
N PHE A 102 -20.86 19.00 -12.57
CA PHE A 102 -19.62 18.27 -12.84
C PHE A 102 -18.41 19.22 -12.90
N ASN A 103 -18.49 20.32 -13.64
CA ASN A 103 -17.41 21.30 -13.75
C ASN A 103 -17.10 21.99 -12.41
N ARG A 104 -18.13 22.28 -11.62
CA ARG A 104 -17.96 22.83 -10.28
C ARG A 104 -17.17 21.87 -9.37
N GLN A 105 -17.38 20.59 -9.53
CA GLN A 105 -16.69 19.55 -8.77
C GLN A 105 -15.32 19.14 -9.36
N THR A 106 -15.03 19.46 -10.63
CA THR A 106 -13.76 19.12 -11.29
C THR A 106 -12.67 20.15 -11.03
N GLY A 107 -12.99 21.33 -10.50
CA GLY A 107 -11.99 22.33 -10.14
C GLY A 107 -11.02 21.86 -9.06
N GLU A 108 -9.92 22.57 -8.87
CA GLU A 108 -8.94 22.32 -7.80
C GLU A 108 -9.54 22.29 -6.38
N GLN A 109 -10.76 22.80 -6.22
CA GLN A 109 -11.51 22.82 -4.96
C GLN A 109 -12.24 21.52 -4.62
N SER A 110 -12.29 20.55 -5.51
CA SER A 110 -12.89 19.23 -5.28
C SER A 110 -11.88 18.30 -4.60
N LEU A 111 -12.32 17.59 -3.54
CA LEU A 111 -11.45 16.68 -2.78
C LEU A 111 -10.91 15.55 -3.67
N PHE A 112 -11.77 14.95 -4.49
CA PHE A 112 -11.36 13.79 -5.29
C PHE A 112 -10.35 14.19 -6.34
N SER A 113 -10.60 15.28 -7.08
CA SER A 113 -9.66 15.78 -8.09
C SER A 113 -8.33 16.24 -7.46
N PHE A 114 -8.41 16.96 -6.35
CA PHE A 114 -7.21 17.41 -5.63
C PHE A 114 -6.36 16.23 -5.14
N MET A 115 -7.00 15.21 -4.56
CA MET A 115 -6.32 14.02 -4.06
C MET A 115 -5.73 13.17 -5.20
N GLN A 116 -6.41 13.09 -6.35
CA GLN A 116 -5.87 12.46 -7.56
C GLN A 116 -4.63 13.17 -8.06
N GLY A 117 -4.62 14.51 -8.08
CA GLY A 117 -3.45 15.31 -8.42
C GLY A 117 -2.25 14.99 -7.51
N ILE A 118 -2.49 14.87 -6.19
CA ILE A 118 -1.45 14.46 -5.23
C ILE A 118 -0.94 13.03 -5.53
N ILE A 119 -1.83 12.10 -5.83
CA ILE A 119 -1.46 10.71 -6.17
C ILE A 119 -0.59 10.68 -7.43
N GLY A 120 -0.95 11.47 -8.45
CA GLY A 120 -0.15 11.62 -9.67
C GLY A 120 1.25 12.15 -9.39
N GLN A 121 1.37 13.22 -8.60
CA GLN A 121 2.66 13.78 -8.17
C GLN A 121 3.51 12.76 -7.40
N LEU A 122 2.90 11.98 -6.49
CA LEU A 122 3.61 10.94 -5.74
C LEU A 122 4.15 9.83 -6.65
N LYS A 123 3.40 9.45 -7.70
CA LYS A 123 3.85 8.48 -8.71
C LYS A 123 5.05 9.04 -9.50
N GLN A 124 4.98 10.29 -9.95
CA GLN A 124 6.07 10.97 -10.68
C GLN A 124 7.35 11.08 -9.84
N LEU A 125 7.22 11.33 -8.54
CA LEU A 125 8.33 11.36 -7.57
C LEU A 125 8.86 9.97 -7.19
N GLY A 126 8.39 8.89 -7.82
CA GLY A 126 8.79 7.52 -7.50
C GLY A 126 8.31 7.02 -6.14
N LYS A 127 7.46 7.77 -5.42
CA LYS A 127 6.89 7.38 -4.11
C LYS A 127 5.69 6.43 -4.28
N VAL A 128 5.90 5.35 -5.04
CA VAL A 128 4.84 4.43 -5.48
C VAL A 128 4.04 3.86 -4.30
N ARG A 129 4.71 3.43 -3.21
CA ARG A 129 3.99 2.88 -2.05
C ARG A 129 3.09 3.92 -1.38
N THR A 130 3.54 5.16 -1.29
CA THR A 130 2.74 6.26 -0.72
C THR A 130 1.55 6.57 -1.63
N SER A 131 1.73 6.60 -2.95
CA SER A 131 0.62 6.81 -3.88
C SER A 131 -0.45 5.72 -3.76
N GLU A 132 -0.07 4.45 -3.62
CA GLU A 132 -1.00 3.33 -3.38
C GLU A 132 -1.81 3.51 -2.09
N THR A 133 -1.20 4.00 -1.01
CA THR A 133 -1.91 4.24 0.25
C THR A 133 -2.91 5.38 0.15
N TYR A 134 -2.56 6.46 -0.57
CA TYR A 134 -3.48 7.55 -0.86
C TYR A 134 -4.63 7.09 -1.76
N THR A 135 -4.34 6.28 -2.79
CA THR A 135 -5.37 5.69 -3.66
C THR A 135 -6.36 4.83 -2.86
N ALA A 136 -5.87 4.01 -1.92
CA ALA A 136 -6.73 3.18 -1.08
C ALA A 136 -7.62 4.02 -0.16
N ALA A 137 -7.09 5.10 0.45
CA ALA A 137 -7.87 6.00 1.30
C ALA A 137 -8.93 6.76 0.48
N LEU A 138 -8.59 7.22 -0.72
CA LEU A 138 -9.51 7.89 -1.63
C LEU A 138 -10.62 6.93 -2.08
N ALA A 139 -10.29 5.71 -2.51
CA ALA A 139 -11.27 4.70 -2.91
C ALA A 139 -12.25 4.35 -1.77
N SER A 140 -11.75 4.26 -0.53
CA SER A 140 -12.58 4.04 0.65
C SER A 140 -13.54 5.20 0.90
N PHE A 141 -13.06 6.45 0.83
CA PHE A 141 -13.88 7.63 1.03
C PHE A 141 -14.92 7.81 -0.09
N MET A 142 -14.55 7.52 -1.35
CA MET A 142 -15.50 7.50 -2.45
C MET A 142 -16.62 6.47 -2.28
N LYS A 143 -16.27 5.26 -1.77
CA LYS A 143 -17.27 4.24 -1.47
C LYS A 143 -18.26 4.73 -0.42
N PHE A 144 -17.79 5.38 0.65
CA PHE A 144 -18.63 6.02 1.66
C PHE A 144 -19.56 7.08 1.05
N ARG A 145 -19.03 7.89 0.13
CA ARG A 145 -19.78 8.96 -0.54
C ARG A 145 -20.62 8.47 -1.72
N GLU A 146 -20.67 7.17 -2.01
CA GLU A 146 -21.36 6.59 -3.18
C GLU A 146 -20.94 7.23 -4.51
N GLY A 147 -19.65 7.61 -4.61
CA GLY A 147 -19.09 8.29 -5.79
C GLY A 147 -19.38 9.78 -5.87
N GLN A 148 -20.10 10.36 -4.93
CA GLN A 148 -20.36 11.80 -4.88
C GLN A 148 -19.15 12.54 -4.31
N ASP A 149 -18.57 13.42 -5.11
CA ASP A 149 -17.46 14.26 -4.68
C ASP A 149 -17.93 15.31 -3.67
N ILE A 150 -16.98 15.90 -2.96
CA ILE A 150 -17.21 16.97 -1.99
C ILE A 150 -16.22 18.09 -2.23
N LEU A 151 -16.66 19.34 -2.09
CA LEU A 151 -15.73 20.47 -2.13
C LEU A 151 -14.89 20.50 -0.86
N LEU A 152 -13.63 20.92 -1.00
CA LEU A 152 -12.70 21.07 0.14
C LEU A 152 -13.26 21.99 1.23
N CYS A 153 -13.98 23.03 0.84
CA CYS A 153 -14.64 23.96 1.77
C CYS A 153 -15.89 23.36 2.48
N GLU A 154 -16.44 22.27 1.97
CA GLU A 154 -17.57 21.53 2.55
C GLU A 154 -17.13 20.40 3.48
N MET A 155 -15.82 20.11 3.55
CA MET A 155 -15.28 19.12 4.48
C MET A 155 -15.38 19.66 5.92
N ASP A 156 -16.24 19.05 6.70
CA ASP A 156 -16.48 19.41 8.10
C ASP A 156 -16.30 18.22 9.06
N GLY A 157 -16.35 18.49 10.35
CA GLY A 157 -16.22 17.47 11.40
C GLY A 157 -17.34 16.44 11.36
N SER A 158 -18.57 16.84 10.98
CA SER A 158 -19.72 15.95 10.90
C SER A 158 -19.51 14.89 9.81
N THR A 159 -19.07 15.30 8.63
CA THR A 159 -18.75 14.39 7.52
C THR A 159 -17.67 13.38 7.92
N MET A 160 -16.63 13.84 8.64
CA MET A 160 -15.55 12.95 9.08
C MET A 160 -16.00 11.97 10.17
N MET A 161 -16.85 12.38 11.10
CA MET A 161 -17.45 11.49 12.11
C MET A 161 -18.37 10.45 11.46
N LEU A 162 -19.19 10.82 10.48
CA LEU A 162 -20.02 9.87 9.73
C LEU A 162 -19.17 8.86 8.95
N TYR A 163 -18.08 9.31 8.32
CA TYR A 163 -17.16 8.40 7.64
C TYR A 163 -16.48 7.43 8.62
N GLU A 164 -16.08 7.90 9.80
CA GLU A 164 -15.53 7.06 10.86
C GLU A 164 -16.55 5.99 11.32
N ALA A 165 -17.79 6.39 11.56
CA ALA A 165 -18.85 5.48 11.94
C ALA A 165 -19.12 4.44 10.86
N TRP A 166 -19.16 4.87 9.58
CA TRP A 166 -19.32 3.98 8.44
C TRP A 166 -18.19 2.95 8.32
N LEU A 167 -16.93 3.38 8.51
CA LEU A 167 -15.78 2.47 8.52
C LEU A 167 -15.90 1.42 9.63
N LYS A 168 -16.26 1.84 10.85
CA LYS A 168 -16.45 0.96 12.01
C LYS A 168 -17.62 -0.01 11.78
N GLY A 169 -18.72 0.46 11.23
CA GLY A 169 -19.89 -0.36 10.87
C GLY A 169 -19.59 -1.41 9.80
N ASN A 170 -18.61 -1.14 8.92
CA ASN A 170 -18.10 -2.12 7.94
C ASN A 170 -16.98 -3.03 8.51
N GLY A 171 -16.78 -3.07 9.82
CA GLY A 171 -15.82 -3.96 10.46
C GLY A 171 -14.34 -3.57 10.25
N ILE A 172 -14.06 -2.33 9.82
CA ILE A 172 -12.68 -1.87 9.61
C ILE A 172 -12.00 -1.67 10.96
N CYS A 173 -10.83 -2.27 11.14
CA CYS A 173 -10.10 -2.19 12.41
C CYS A 173 -9.64 -0.74 12.73
N PRO A 174 -9.54 -0.37 14.04
CA PRO A 174 -9.26 1.01 14.46
C PRO A 174 -7.99 1.62 13.85
N ASN A 175 -6.93 0.84 13.69
CA ASN A 175 -5.68 1.32 13.10
C ASN A 175 -5.82 1.64 11.60
N THR A 176 -6.69 0.94 10.86
CA THR A 176 -6.99 1.25 9.47
C THR A 176 -7.89 2.48 9.36
N VAL A 177 -8.86 2.63 10.26
CA VAL A 177 -9.68 3.85 10.37
C VAL A 177 -8.77 5.07 10.57
N SER A 178 -7.91 5.02 11.59
CA SER A 178 -6.93 6.06 11.87
C SER A 178 -6.00 6.34 10.68
N PHE A 179 -5.59 5.30 9.97
CA PHE A 179 -4.72 5.43 8.80
C PHE A 179 -5.42 6.23 7.69
N TYR A 180 -6.68 5.95 7.38
CA TYR A 180 -7.46 6.71 6.39
C TYR A 180 -7.68 8.16 6.84
N MET A 181 -8.04 8.37 8.11
CA MET A 181 -8.24 9.71 8.67
C MET A 181 -6.95 10.55 8.59
N ARG A 182 -5.79 9.97 8.90
CA ARG A 182 -4.51 10.69 8.79
C ARG A 182 -4.14 11.05 7.36
N ILE A 183 -4.45 10.20 6.38
CA ILE A 183 -4.21 10.52 4.96
C ILE A 183 -5.13 11.66 4.53
N LEU A 184 -6.44 11.57 4.79
CA LEU A 184 -7.38 12.63 4.44
C LEU A 184 -7.03 13.95 5.13
N ARG A 185 -6.60 13.91 6.40
CA ARG A 185 -6.11 15.09 7.13
C ARG A 185 -4.88 15.71 6.45
N ALA A 186 -3.94 14.88 6.01
CA ALA A 186 -2.76 15.38 5.29
C ALA A 186 -3.12 16.00 3.94
N VAL A 187 -4.11 15.45 3.23
CA VAL A 187 -4.64 16.02 1.98
C VAL A 187 -5.33 17.36 2.27
N TYR A 188 -6.21 17.42 3.28
CA TYR A 188 -6.92 18.64 3.66
C TYR A 188 -5.95 19.76 4.08
N ASN A 189 -4.96 19.45 4.91
CA ASN A 189 -3.96 20.43 5.33
C ASN A 189 -3.15 20.98 4.13
N ARG A 190 -2.83 20.15 3.13
CA ARG A 190 -2.20 20.62 1.88
C ARG A 190 -3.13 21.55 1.07
N ALA A 191 -4.43 21.30 1.13
CA ALA A 191 -5.39 22.20 0.48
C ALA A 191 -5.45 23.56 1.20
N VAL A 192 -5.40 23.55 2.53
CA VAL A 192 -5.29 24.78 3.34
C VAL A 192 -3.98 25.53 3.05
N GLU A 193 -2.84 24.84 3.01
CA GLU A 193 -1.53 25.42 2.64
C GLU A 193 -1.52 26.06 1.25
N LYS A 194 -2.35 25.55 0.32
CA LYS A 194 -2.54 26.10 -1.04
C LYS A 194 -3.67 27.13 -1.12
N GLU A 195 -4.24 27.53 0.00
CA GLU A 195 -5.35 28.52 0.07
C GLU A 195 -6.61 28.10 -0.71
N LEU A 196 -6.80 26.79 -0.96
CA LEU A 196 -7.99 26.25 -1.63
C LEU A 196 -9.21 26.16 -0.68
N THR A 197 -8.98 26.18 0.62
CA THR A 197 -10.00 26.18 1.67
C THR A 197 -9.45 26.76 2.97
N GLU A 198 -10.33 27.28 3.82
CA GLU A 198 -9.99 27.70 5.16
C GLU A 198 -9.83 26.51 6.11
N GLN A 199 -9.05 26.69 7.21
CA GLN A 199 -8.86 25.64 8.22
C GLN A 199 -10.08 25.52 9.13
N LYS A 200 -10.86 24.45 8.96
CA LYS A 200 -12.05 24.11 9.77
C LYS A 200 -11.83 22.98 10.76
N HIS A 201 -10.60 22.43 10.83
CA HIS A 201 -10.22 21.31 11.71
C HIS A 201 -11.17 20.07 11.64
N PRO A 202 -11.55 19.57 10.44
CA PRO A 202 -12.55 18.52 10.29
C PRO A 202 -12.18 17.19 10.97
N PHE A 203 -10.91 16.98 11.30
CA PHE A 203 -10.40 15.77 11.93
C PHE A 203 -10.21 15.87 13.44
N LYS A 204 -10.73 16.94 14.09
CA LYS A 204 -10.54 17.16 15.54
C LYS A 204 -11.21 16.08 16.40
N HIS A 205 -12.36 15.57 15.97
CA HIS A 205 -13.20 14.67 16.76
C HIS A 205 -13.18 13.22 16.25
N VAL A 206 -12.30 12.86 15.32
CA VAL A 206 -12.14 11.49 14.81
C VAL A 206 -10.84 10.85 15.28
N TYR A 207 -10.83 9.53 15.34
CA TYR A 207 -9.66 8.79 15.80
C TYR A 207 -8.51 8.84 14.78
N THR A 208 -7.42 9.47 15.17
CA THR A 208 -6.18 9.56 14.39
C THR A 208 -4.97 8.98 15.12
N GLY A 209 -5.20 8.32 16.26
CA GLY A 209 -4.18 7.68 17.09
C GLY A 209 -3.66 6.36 16.51
N ILE A 210 -2.76 5.72 17.25
CA ILE A 210 -2.24 4.39 16.92
C ILE A 210 -2.58 3.47 18.08
N GLY A 211 -3.49 2.52 17.84
CA GLY A 211 -3.85 1.50 18.83
C GLY A 211 -2.71 0.49 18.99
N LYS A 212 -2.50 0.03 20.21
CA LYS A 212 -1.57 -1.05 20.50
C LYS A 212 -2.00 -2.32 19.77
N THR A 213 -1.05 -2.97 19.08
CA THR A 213 -1.27 -4.24 18.40
C THR A 213 -0.50 -5.34 19.12
N VAL A 214 -1.14 -6.50 19.28
CA VAL A 214 -0.46 -7.68 19.82
C VAL A 214 0.67 -8.08 18.88
N LYS A 215 1.88 -8.16 19.39
CA LYS A 215 3.04 -8.62 18.62
C LYS A 215 3.06 -10.16 18.61
N ARG A 216 3.39 -10.72 17.46
CA ARG A 216 3.33 -12.16 17.21
C ARG A 216 4.72 -12.77 17.23
N ALA A 217 5.51 -12.52 18.28
CA ALA A 217 6.80 -13.19 18.42
C ALA A 217 6.58 -14.62 18.95
N ILE A 218 7.41 -15.54 18.49
CA ILE A 218 7.49 -16.91 19.00
C ILE A 218 8.82 -17.11 19.74
N PRO A 219 8.86 -18.01 20.74
CA PRO A 219 10.08 -18.28 21.50
C PRO A 219 11.14 -18.96 20.63
N LEU A 220 12.41 -18.82 21.03
CA LEU A 220 13.54 -19.41 20.29
C LEU A 220 13.41 -20.94 20.10
N LYS A 221 12.83 -21.64 21.09
CA LYS A 221 12.55 -23.09 20.97
C LYS A 221 11.65 -23.41 19.77
N ALA A 222 10.61 -22.61 19.55
CA ALA A 222 9.73 -22.78 18.40
C ALA A 222 10.43 -22.48 17.06
N ILE A 223 11.33 -21.47 17.04
CA ILE A 223 12.13 -21.18 15.83
C ILE A 223 13.06 -22.35 15.51
N LYS A 224 13.68 -22.97 16.52
CA LYS A 224 14.51 -24.17 16.33
C LYS A 224 13.66 -25.31 15.77
N HIS A 225 12.48 -25.56 16.34
CA HIS A 225 11.57 -26.58 15.85
C HIS A 225 11.15 -26.35 14.39
N ILE A 226 10.81 -25.11 14.00
CA ILE A 226 10.54 -24.74 12.61
C ILE A 226 11.75 -25.07 11.69
N LYS A 227 12.97 -24.78 12.14
CA LYS A 227 14.20 -25.12 11.39
C LYS A 227 14.34 -26.61 11.15
N GLU A 228 13.96 -27.44 12.12
CA GLU A 228 14.12 -28.91 12.14
C GLU A 228 12.98 -29.65 11.41
N LEU A 229 11.93 -28.96 10.98
CA LEU A 229 10.84 -29.58 10.21
C LEU A 229 11.38 -30.22 8.92
N ASP A 230 11.03 -31.46 8.68
CA ASP A 230 11.24 -32.09 7.38
C ASP A 230 10.20 -31.61 6.38
N LEU A 231 10.63 -30.78 5.46
CA LEU A 231 9.82 -30.20 4.39
C LEU A 231 10.33 -30.56 2.99
N THR A 232 11.15 -31.59 2.88
CA THR A 232 11.80 -32.04 1.63
C THR A 232 10.79 -32.33 0.52
N LEU A 233 9.65 -32.91 0.87
CA LEU A 233 8.56 -33.22 -0.08
C LEU A 233 7.66 -32.01 -0.41
N LYS A 234 7.83 -30.87 0.29
CA LYS A 234 7.01 -29.66 0.14
C LYS A 234 7.89 -28.44 -0.14
N SER A 235 8.50 -28.40 -1.32
CA SER A 235 9.52 -27.39 -1.69
C SER A 235 9.07 -25.95 -1.46
N HIS A 236 7.79 -25.63 -1.64
CA HIS A 236 7.26 -24.29 -1.43
C HIS A 236 7.20 -23.89 0.07
N LEU A 237 6.96 -24.87 0.96
CA LEU A 237 7.00 -24.65 2.42
C LEU A 237 8.45 -24.55 2.91
N ASP A 238 9.30 -25.41 2.38
CA ASP A 238 10.73 -25.41 2.64
C ASP A 238 11.36 -24.08 2.27
N TYR A 239 11.04 -23.55 1.08
CA TYR A 239 11.47 -22.21 0.65
C TYR A 239 10.95 -21.11 1.57
N ALA A 240 9.67 -21.14 1.95
CA ALA A 240 9.08 -20.13 2.83
C ALA A 240 9.72 -20.14 4.23
N ARG A 241 9.98 -21.34 4.79
CA ARG A 241 10.73 -21.51 6.04
C ARG A 241 12.11 -20.90 5.95
N ASP A 242 12.85 -21.18 4.89
CA ASP A 242 14.21 -20.72 4.72
C ASP A 242 14.28 -19.18 4.57
N MET A 243 13.30 -18.56 3.87
CA MET A 243 13.20 -17.10 3.83
C MET A 243 12.89 -16.51 5.21
N PHE A 244 12.04 -17.16 6.00
CA PHE A 244 11.76 -16.75 7.37
C PHE A 244 13.02 -16.83 8.26
N LEU A 245 13.76 -17.93 8.18
CA LEU A 245 15.00 -18.13 8.92
C LEU A 245 16.08 -17.16 8.47
N PHE A 246 16.23 -16.90 7.18
CA PHE A 246 17.18 -15.91 6.66
C PHE A 246 16.89 -14.51 7.24
N SER A 247 15.61 -14.09 7.25
CA SER A 247 15.21 -12.85 7.90
C SER A 247 15.61 -12.83 9.39
N PHE A 248 15.36 -13.92 10.11
CA PHE A 248 15.75 -14.03 11.52
C PHE A 248 17.27 -13.94 11.70
N TYR A 249 18.06 -14.66 10.91
CA TYR A 249 19.52 -14.66 10.98
C TYR A 249 20.13 -13.30 10.66
N THR A 250 19.51 -12.56 9.74
CA THR A 250 19.93 -11.20 9.36
C THR A 250 19.31 -10.09 10.24
N ARG A 251 19.12 -10.36 11.53
CA ARG A 251 18.61 -9.40 12.54
C ARG A 251 17.19 -8.89 12.24
N GLY A 252 16.37 -9.73 11.63
CA GLY A 252 15.02 -9.35 11.22
C GLY A 252 15.00 -8.44 9.99
N MET A 253 15.88 -8.67 9.03
CA MET A 253 15.85 -7.96 7.74
C MET A 253 14.45 -8.04 7.13
N SER A 254 13.92 -6.92 6.66
CA SER A 254 12.57 -6.91 6.09
C SER A 254 12.55 -7.63 4.73
N PHE A 255 11.43 -8.25 4.38
CA PHE A 255 11.34 -9.02 3.13
C PHE A 255 11.61 -8.17 1.88
N ILE A 256 11.28 -6.89 1.91
CA ILE A 256 11.63 -5.99 0.80
C ILE A 256 13.14 -5.78 0.72
N ASP A 257 13.84 -5.67 1.85
CA ASP A 257 15.30 -5.52 1.85
C ASP A 257 15.96 -6.82 1.39
N MET A 258 15.43 -7.99 1.79
CA MET A 258 15.85 -9.30 1.29
C MET A 258 15.70 -9.43 -0.23
N ALA A 259 14.54 -9.04 -0.76
CA ALA A 259 14.24 -9.17 -2.19
C ALA A 259 15.17 -8.34 -3.07
N TYR A 260 15.60 -7.18 -2.57
CA TYR A 260 16.50 -6.27 -3.29
C TYR A 260 17.96 -6.34 -2.83
N LEU A 261 18.31 -7.30 -1.97
CA LEU A 261 19.69 -7.54 -1.55
C LEU A 261 20.53 -8.04 -2.74
N LYS A 262 21.58 -7.31 -3.07
CA LYS A 262 22.42 -7.62 -4.22
C LYS A 262 23.57 -8.53 -3.83
N LYS A 263 24.09 -9.31 -4.77
CA LYS A 263 25.33 -10.08 -4.59
C LYS A 263 26.50 -9.18 -4.22
N SER A 264 26.56 -7.98 -4.81
CA SER A 264 27.59 -6.98 -4.52
C SER A 264 27.54 -6.39 -3.12
N ASP A 265 26.43 -6.58 -2.40
CA ASP A 265 26.27 -6.11 -1.02
C ASP A 265 26.95 -7.04 -0.01
N LEU A 266 27.31 -8.27 -0.42
CA LEU A 266 28.10 -9.22 0.35
C LEU A 266 29.58 -9.11 -0.08
N LYS A 267 30.43 -8.60 0.83
CA LYS A 267 31.87 -8.47 0.61
C LYS A 267 32.63 -8.82 1.88
N ASN A 268 33.72 -9.59 1.75
CA ASN A 268 34.61 -9.94 2.86
C ASN A 268 33.87 -10.51 4.09
N GLY A 269 32.85 -11.35 3.87
CA GLY A 269 32.05 -11.92 4.96
C GLY A 269 31.13 -10.94 5.69
N ILE A 270 30.79 -9.84 5.04
CA ILE A 270 29.89 -8.80 5.59
C ILE A 270 28.86 -8.41 4.55
N ILE A 271 27.57 -8.42 4.95
CA ILE A 271 26.49 -7.79 4.18
C ILE A 271 26.40 -6.32 4.58
N THR A 272 26.43 -5.41 3.59
CA THR A 272 26.16 -3.98 3.79
C THR A 272 25.07 -3.53 2.85
N TYR A 273 23.94 -3.10 3.38
CA TYR A 273 22.78 -2.69 2.58
C TYR A 273 22.09 -1.45 3.14
N ARG A 274 21.33 -0.75 2.29
CA ARG A 274 20.47 0.36 2.71
C ARG A 274 19.03 -0.08 2.80
N ARG A 275 18.40 0.15 3.96
CA ARG A 275 16.97 -0.17 4.15
C ARG A 275 16.10 0.62 3.18
N LYS A 276 15.22 -0.08 2.47
CA LYS A 276 14.26 0.54 1.53
C LYS A 276 13.28 1.51 2.20
N LYS A 277 12.96 1.28 3.48
CA LYS A 277 11.98 2.10 4.21
C LYS A 277 12.56 3.39 4.76
N THR A 278 13.77 3.36 5.31
CA THR A 278 14.36 4.49 6.07
C THR A 278 15.61 5.06 5.40
N GLY A 279 16.20 4.35 4.44
CA GLY A 279 17.47 4.74 3.82
C GLY A 279 18.71 4.50 4.70
N GLN A 280 18.54 4.03 5.93
CA GLN A 280 19.62 3.75 6.86
C GLN A 280 20.50 2.61 6.33
N GLN A 281 21.81 2.77 6.45
CA GLN A 281 22.77 1.72 6.12
C GLN A 281 22.93 0.77 7.30
N LEU A 282 22.84 -0.52 7.03
CA LEU A 282 23.04 -1.58 8.00
C LEU A 282 24.14 -2.54 7.54
N THR A 283 24.85 -3.06 8.53
CA THR A 283 25.96 -4.01 8.32
C THR A 283 25.68 -5.27 9.13
N VAL A 284 25.71 -6.43 8.48
CA VAL A 284 25.45 -7.74 9.11
C VAL A 284 26.62 -8.67 8.77
N LYS A 285 27.24 -9.27 9.79
CA LYS A 285 28.25 -10.29 9.58
C LYS A 285 27.62 -11.51 8.93
N TRP A 286 28.27 -12.04 7.89
CA TRP A 286 27.86 -13.25 7.21
C TRP A 286 28.18 -14.47 8.07
N GLU A 287 27.17 -15.30 8.29
CA GLU A 287 27.29 -16.49 9.11
C GLU A 287 26.97 -17.75 8.30
N LYS A 288 27.52 -18.89 8.70
CA LYS A 288 27.32 -20.18 8.02
C LYS A 288 25.86 -20.54 7.76
N CYS A 289 24.96 -20.26 8.71
CA CYS A 289 23.53 -20.53 8.55
C CYS A 289 22.86 -19.73 7.43
N MET A 290 23.40 -18.56 7.06
CA MET A 290 22.93 -17.77 5.92
C MET A 290 23.49 -18.34 4.62
N GLU A 291 24.74 -18.75 4.63
CA GLU A 291 25.42 -19.39 3.50
C GLU A 291 24.72 -20.70 3.11
N ASP A 292 24.39 -21.54 4.08
CA ASP A 292 23.69 -22.82 3.86
C ASP A 292 22.34 -22.62 3.13
N ILE A 293 21.60 -21.54 3.48
CA ILE A 293 20.36 -21.20 2.78
C ILE A 293 20.66 -20.79 1.34
N ILE A 294 21.65 -19.95 1.09
CA ILE A 294 21.97 -19.52 -0.28
C ILE A 294 22.45 -20.72 -1.12
N ALA A 295 23.34 -21.54 -0.56
CA ALA A 295 23.87 -22.74 -1.26
C ALA A 295 22.76 -23.71 -1.68
N LYS A 296 21.69 -23.84 -0.88
CA LYS A 296 20.57 -24.73 -1.15
C LYS A 296 19.80 -24.35 -2.41
N TYR A 297 19.67 -23.06 -2.74
CA TYR A 297 18.91 -22.60 -3.89
C TYR A 297 19.76 -22.35 -5.13
N GLY A 298 21.06 -22.58 -5.02
CA GLY A 298 22.01 -22.29 -6.07
C GLY A 298 22.19 -20.81 -6.34
N GLU A 299 23.05 -20.49 -7.28
CA GLU A 299 23.31 -19.11 -7.65
C GLU A 299 22.18 -18.58 -8.55
N ASN A 300 21.56 -17.49 -8.14
CA ASN A 300 20.62 -16.76 -9.00
C ASN A 300 21.38 -16.00 -10.09
N THR A 301 21.76 -16.73 -11.15
CA THR A 301 22.61 -16.19 -12.23
C THR A 301 21.85 -15.20 -13.12
N ALA A 302 20.52 -15.32 -13.21
CA ALA A 302 19.68 -14.50 -14.08
C ALA A 302 19.57 -13.04 -13.61
N THR A 303 19.79 -12.77 -12.32
CA THR A 303 19.64 -11.44 -11.75
C THR A 303 20.83 -11.07 -10.85
N ARG A 304 20.93 -9.77 -10.53
CA ARG A 304 21.93 -9.23 -9.59
C ARG A 304 21.63 -9.52 -8.11
N TYR A 305 20.49 -10.10 -7.79
CA TYR A 305 20.01 -10.28 -6.41
C TYR A 305 20.55 -11.56 -5.80
N LEU A 306 20.84 -11.50 -4.50
CA LEU A 306 21.44 -12.60 -3.74
C LEU A 306 20.44 -13.74 -3.51
N LEU A 307 19.19 -13.41 -3.17
CA LEU A 307 18.14 -14.38 -2.90
C LEU A 307 17.23 -14.60 -4.13
N PRO A 308 16.71 -15.82 -4.35
CA PRO A 308 15.87 -16.14 -5.50
C PRO A 308 14.41 -15.66 -5.32
N ILE A 309 14.24 -14.38 -4.98
CA ILE A 309 12.93 -13.73 -4.81
C ILE A 309 12.53 -13.01 -6.09
N ILE A 310 13.47 -12.26 -6.68
CA ILE A 310 13.36 -11.63 -7.99
C ILE A 310 14.25 -12.44 -8.92
N THR A 311 13.65 -13.21 -9.82
CA THR A 311 14.37 -14.20 -10.64
C THR A 311 14.28 -13.91 -12.13
N ASN A 312 13.29 -13.17 -12.59
CA ASN A 312 13.08 -12.87 -14.01
C ASN A 312 13.47 -11.41 -14.31
N PRO A 313 14.57 -11.18 -15.06
CA PRO A 313 15.00 -9.84 -15.42
C PRO A 313 14.05 -9.13 -16.42
N CYS A 314 13.22 -9.89 -17.13
CA CYS A 314 12.27 -9.35 -18.11
C CYS A 314 10.91 -8.94 -17.51
N SER A 315 10.68 -9.25 -16.22
CA SER A 315 9.43 -8.93 -15.53
C SER A 315 9.63 -7.83 -14.50
N ASP A 316 8.58 -7.05 -14.22
CA ASP A 316 8.63 -6.00 -13.21
C ASP A 316 9.04 -6.55 -11.82
N GLU A 317 10.14 -6.06 -11.31
CA GLU A 317 10.74 -6.48 -10.02
C GLU A 317 9.75 -6.31 -8.85
N ARG A 318 8.96 -5.24 -8.86
CA ARG A 318 7.99 -4.94 -7.81
C ARG A 318 6.84 -5.95 -7.80
N THR A 319 6.37 -6.35 -8.96
CA THR A 319 5.33 -7.37 -9.10
C THR A 319 5.84 -8.73 -8.62
N GLN A 320 7.07 -9.11 -8.97
CA GLN A 320 7.69 -10.35 -8.49
C GLN A 320 7.79 -10.34 -6.95
N TYR A 321 8.32 -9.26 -6.37
CA TYR A 321 8.38 -9.08 -4.91
C TYR A 321 6.99 -9.23 -4.25
N ARG A 322 5.95 -8.56 -4.78
CA ARG A 322 4.59 -8.61 -4.23
C ARG A 322 3.99 -10.01 -4.30
N ASN A 323 4.18 -10.71 -5.41
CA ASN A 323 3.70 -12.07 -5.57
C ASN A 323 4.46 -13.04 -4.65
N ALA A 324 5.76 -12.87 -4.49
CA ALA A 324 6.58 -13.69 -3.60
C ALA A 324 6.16 -13.54 -2.13
N ILE A 325 6.01 -12.30 -1.62
CA ILE A 325 5.61 -12.09 -0.23
C ILE A 325 4.22 -12.65 0.07
N CYS A 326 3.27 -12.56 -0.87
CA CYS A 326 1.94 -13.17 -0.72
C CYS A 326 2.05 -14.69 -0.61
N ARG A 327 2.74 -15.36 -1.55
CA ARG A 327 2.92 -16.82 -1.56
C ARG A 327 3.64 -17.30 -0.30
N ILE A 328 4.74 -16.65 0.08
CA ILE A 328 5.50 -17.01 1.28
C ILE A 328 4.65 -16.87 2.54
N ASN A 329 3.88 -15.78 2.69
CA ASN A 329 3.03 -15.62 3.86
C ASN A 329 1.88 -16.64 3.93
N VAL A 330 1.39 -17.14 2.81
CA VAL A 330 0.43 -18.26 2.78
C VAL A 330 1.12 -19.54 3.24
N ALA A 331 2.27 -19.87 2.66
CA ALA A 331 3.05 -21.05 3.02
C ALA A 331 3.50 -21.05 4.50
N LEU A 332 3.90 -19.90 5.03
CA LEU A 332 4.27 -19.75 6.44
C LEU A 332 3.13 -20.05 7.42
N LYS A 333 1.88 -19.83 7.04
CA LYS A 333 0.74 -20.24 7.88
C LYS A 333 0.62 -21.76 7.97
N GLU A 334 0.90 -22.47 6.88
CA GLU A 334 0.94 -23.93 6.87
C GLU A 334 2.13 -24.45 7.70
N VAL A 335 3.32 -23.84 7.54
CA VAL A 335 4.50 -24.14 8.39
C VAL A 335 4.17 -23.95 9.87
N ALA A 336 3.43 -22.89 10.22
CA ALA A 336 3.00 -22.67 11.62
C ALA A 336 2.12 -23.81 12.12
N GLY A 337 1.17 -24.29 11.31
CA GLY A 337 0.33 -25.44 11.64
C GLY A 337 1.14 -26.73 11.86
N LEU A 338 2.09 -27.01 10.94
CA LEU A 338 2.98 -28.18 11.07
C LEU A 338 3.89 -28.09 12.31
N ALA A 339 4.27 -26.88 12.71
CA ALA A 339 5.04 -26.65 13.94
C ALA A 339 4.17 -26.59 15.21
N GLY A 340 2.87 -26.84 15.13
CA GLY A 340 1.95 -26.79 16.27
C GLY A 340 1.79 -25.42 16.90
N LEU A 341 1.93 -24.33 16.11
CA LEU A 341 1.84 -22.96 16.61
C LEU A 341 0.41 -22.43 16.55
N ASN A 342 -0.07 -21.83 17.63
CA ASN A 342 -1.39 -21.20 17.72
C ASN A 342 -1.47 -19.83 17.04
N ILE A 343 -0.36 -19.31 16.50
CA ILE A 343 -0.31 -18.01 15.85
C ILE A 343 0.14 -18.15 14.39
N PRO A 344 -0.46 -17.39 13.47
CA PRO A 344 -0.05 -17.43 12.06
C PRO A 344 1.33 -16.79 11.90
N LEU A 345 2.25 -17.49 11.25
CA LEU A 345 3.54 -16.95 10.85
C LEU A 345 3.38 -16.05 9.61
N THR A 346 4.21 -15.03 9.57
CA THR A 346 4.44 -14.17 8.40
C THR A 346 5.90 -13.74 8.40
N MET A 347 6.41 -13.23 7.28
CA MET A 347 7.78 -12.71 7.22
C MET A 347 8.08 -11.64 8.28
N HIS A 348 7.07 -10.85 8.67
CA HIS A 348 7.27 -9.83 9.70
C HIS A 348 7.46 -10.41 11.11
N VAL A 349 6.93 -11.60 11.36
CA VAL A 349 7.11 -12.32 12.64
C VAL A 349 8.59 -12.65 12.90
N ALA A 350 9.38 -12.97 11.87
CA ALA A 350 10.81 -13.21 12.02
C ALA A 350 11.54 -12.01 12.67
N ARG A 351 11.18 -10.80 12.26
CA ARG A 351 11.72 -9.56 12.83
C ARG A 351 11.29 -9.36 14.28
N HIS A 352 10.02 -9.68 14.62
CA HIS A 352 9.55 -9.67 16.00
C HIS A 352 10.29 -10.68 16.86
N CYS A 353 10.52 -11.88 16.32
CA CYS A 353 11.22 -12.95 17.02
C CYS A 353 12.68 -12.55 17.36
N TRP A 354 13.40 -11.98 16.38
CA TRP A 354 14.79 -11.55 16.64
C TRP A 354 14.86 -10.53 17.78
N ALA A 355 13.98 -9.51 17.72
CA ALA A 355 13.93 -8.48 18.77
C ALA A 355 13.57 -9.05 20.14
N SER A 356 12.59 -9.97 20.21
CA SER A 356 12.18 -10.62 21.46
C SER A 356 13.27 -11.50 22.03
N VAL A 357 13.94 -12.29 21.19
CA VAL A 357 15.06 -13.13 21.59
C VAL A 357 16.24 -12.27 22.10
N ALA A 358 16.53 -11.17 21.41
CA ALA A 358 17.56 -10.23 21.85
C ALA A 358 17.22 -9.65 23.25
N LYS A 359 15.97 -9.21 23.43
CA LYS A 359 15.50 -8.72 24.73
C LYS A 359 15.57 -9.79 25.83
N SER A 360 15.15 -11.03 25.54
CA SER A 360 15.22 -12.14 26.51
C SER A 360 16.64 -12.55 26.90
N LYS A 361 17.64 -12.15 26.09
CA LYS A 361 19.08 -12.30 26.37
C LYS A 361 19.71 -11.06 27.02
N ASN A 362 18.88 -10.12 27.51
CA ASN A 362 19.29 -8.87 28.14
C ASN A 362 20.20 -7.98 27.25
N ILE A 363 20.06 -8.07 25.93
CA ILE A 363 20.78 -7.17 25.02
C ILE A 363 20.19 -5.75 25.19
N PRO A 364 21.05 -4.71 25.36
CA PRO A 364 20.60 -3.34 25.53
C PRO A 364 19.68 -2.87 24.40
N LEU A 365 18.69 -2.03 24.76
CA LEU A 365 17.69 -1.53 23.82
C LEU A 365 18.33 -0.75 22.66
N SER A 366 19.38 0.02 22.93
CA SER A 366 20.17 0.74 21.93
C SER A 366 20.77 -0.20 20.86
N VAL A 367 21.34 -1.31 21.31
CA VAL A 367 21.94 -2.33 20.40
C VAL A 367 20.84 -3.02 19.58
N ILE A 368 19.68 -3.32 20.17
CA ILE A 368 18.55 -3.89 19.44
C ILE A 368 18.03 -2.87 18.40
N SER A 369 17.91 -1.60 18.79
CA SER A 369 17.46 -0.51 17.92
C SER A 369 18.37 -0.34 16.70
N GLU A 370 19.66 -0.26 16.94
CA GLU A 370 20.70 -0.16 15.90
C GLU A 370 20.70 -1.40 15.00
N GLY A 371 20.72 -2.60 15.59
CA GLY A 371 20.69 -3.86 14.84
C GLY A 371 19.46 -4.04 13.95
N MET A 372 18.32 -3.45 14.35
CA MET A 372 17.09 -3.43 13.56
C MET A 372 17.03 -2.24 12.58
N GLY A 373 17.90 -1.25 12.70
CA GLY A 373 17.85 -0.02 11.93
C GLY A 373 16.58 0.80 12.20
N HIS A 374 16.24 1.00 13.46
CA HIS A 374 15.21 1.95 13.86
C HIS A 374 15.79 3.34 14.03
N ASP A 375 15.06 4.37 13.57
CA ASP A 375 15.51 5.76 13.66
C ASP A 375 15.50 6.29 15.11
N SER A 376 14.79 5.60 16.03
CA SER A 376 14.77 5.94 17.44
C SER A 376 14.54 4.70 18.33
N GLU A 377 15.10 4.74 19.53
CA GLU A 377 14.86 3.71 20.55
C GLU A 377 13.39 3.65 20.98
N GLU A 378 12.67 4.77 20.92
CA GLU A 378 11.23 4.80 21.21
C GLU A 378 10.44 3.87 20.28
N THR A 379 10.79 3.83 18.98
CA THR A 379 10.22 2.85 18.04
C THR A 379 10.49 1.41 18.50
N THR A 380 11.70 1.13 18.99
CA THR A 380 12.06 -0.19 19.49
C THR A 380 11.35 -0.50 20.80
N ARG A 381 11.20 0.47 21.69
CA ARG A 381 10.46 0.36 22.95
C ARG A 381 8.99 0.01 22.72
N ILE A 382 8.32 0.74 21.83
CA ILE A 382 6.93 0.45 21.43
C ILE A 382 6.84 -0.93 20.78
N TYR A 383 7.84 -1.30 19.97
CA TYR A 383 7.92 -2.59 19.30
C TYR A 383 8.05 -3.76 20.29
N LEU A 384 8.78 -3.57 21.38
CA LEU A 384 9.04 -4.57 22.43
C LEU A 384 8.05 -4.49 23.61
N ALA A 385 7.36 -3.38 23.80
CA ALA A 385 6.50 -3.13 24.96
C ALA A 385 5.31 -4.12 25.10
N SER A 386 5.00 -4.86 24.05
CA SER A 386 3.94 -5.87 24.06
C SER A 386 4.44 -7.30 24.24
N LEU A 387 5.71 -7.47 24.59
CA LEU A 387 6.37 -8.77 24.56
C LEU A 387 6.70 -9.29 25.96
N ASP A 388 5.96 -9.30 26.97
CA ASP A 388 6.18 -10.22 28.09
C ASP A 388 5.45 -9.87 29.40
N THR A 389 4.29 -10.44 29.56
CA THR A 389 3.77 -10.75 30.91
C THR A 389 4.68 -11.75 31.64
N SER A 390 5.34 -12.67 30.91
CA SER A 390 6.19 -13.71 31.52
C SER A 390 7.44 -13.19 32.24
N VAL A 391 7.98 -12.04 31.81
CA VAL A 391 9.11 -11.40 32.55
C VAL A 391 8.61 -10.73 33.83
N VAL A 392 7.44 -10.09 33.76
CA VAL A 392 6.80 -9.49 34.95
C VAL A 392 6.41 -10.57 35.92
N ASP A 393 5.85 -11.69 35.46
CA ASP A 393 5.48 -12.85 36.26
C ASP A 393 6.71 -13.49 36.94
N LYS A 394 7.83 -13.63 36.21
CA LYS A 394 9.10 -14.12 36.79
C LYS A 394 9.66 -13.14 37.80
N ALA A 395 9.65 -11.84 37.54
CA ALA A 395 10.09 -10.84 38.47
C ALA A 395 9.19 -10.87 39.76
N ASN A 396 7.88 -10.96 39.58
CA ASN A 396 6.96 -11.11 40.69
C ASN A 396 7.20 -12.40 41.47
N SER A 397 7.44 -13.52 40.81
CA SER A 397 7.79 -14.79 41.46
C SER A 397 9.10 -14.72 42.25
N LEU A 398 10.09 -13.93 41.77
CA LEU A 398 11.32 -13.70 42.51
C LEU A 398 11.06 -12.86 43.77
N ILE A 399 10.26 -11.79 43.65
CA ILE A 399 9.88 -10.95 44.79
C ILE A 399 9.14 -11.77 45.85
N LEU A 400 8.21 -12.63 45.41
CA LEU A 400 7.41 -13.46 46.33
C LEU A 400 8.19 -14.61 46.96
N LYS A 401 9.38 -14.95 46.48
CA LYS A 401 10.24 -15.96 47.12
C LYS A 401 10.92 -15.46 48.38
N ASP A 402 11.01 -14.16 48.55
CA ASP A 402 11.63 -13.52 49.72
C ASP A 402 10.60 -13.14 50.81
N PHE A 403 9.30 -13.54 50.59
CA PHE A 403 8.21 -13.47 51.58
C PHE A 403 7.90 -14.82 52.19
#